data_0e8a9dbff9a33b180061ae69dd0199ab
#
_entry.id   0e8a9dbff9a33b180061ae69dd0199ab
#
_cell.length_a   1.000
_cell.length_b   1.000
_cell.length_c   1.000
_cell.angle_alpha   90.00
_cell.angle_beta   90.00
_cell.angle_gamma   90.00
#
_symmetry.space_group_name_H-M   'P 1'
#
loop_
_entity.id
_entity.type
_entity.pdbx_description
1 polymer ?
#
loop_
_entity_poly.entity_id
_entity_poly.type
_entity_poly.pdbx_seq_one_letter_code
_entity_poly.pdbx_strand_id
1 'polypeptide(L)'
;MINWMGGWPKVSLLSGTVWEERLSGVVAGVRQGRLPPGVAGREAEIRARLQARLGERVLGASSSVSVLALTSGADEALSRLLLALTEPGDTVLVDRLVARPALHMFRRMAVRMFAVPGDERGMDPEALLLALLREKPALVYAAPSCPDPSGRSWDDERRRALVNLCEWAGVPLVRDDRQAMLASADGALDPRRDGGTAVYSIGQLPPGLFPGLRLGWIASVTSGAGPDAARDAATAKGGARALTRGSLPLDRLPAGRQAALLEAAVQEVALRWLEDPQSAEHLGAFRERCRTRMRMFLQAMGKANIRGCHWIEPDGGMHVWVRLPGGLEGEALLRTAWRKGLLFQPGSGFFASVPERNAIRVTPVHTAEERLAEGVRRLEEAVAEWTGRWAWI
;
A
#
# COMPACT_ATOMS: atom_id res chain seq x y z
N MET A 1 12.15 3.44 -24.88
CA MET A 1 11.30 2.55 -24.06
C MET A 1 10.50 3.38 -23.06
N ILE A 2 9.19 3.20 -22.97
CA ILE A 2 8.30 3.75 -21.93
C ILE A 2 7.98 2.61 -20.98
N ASN A 3 8.24 2.82 -19.68
CA ASN A 3 8.05 1.78 -18.68
C ASN A 3 6.93 2.15 -17.71
N TRP A 4 5.79 1.46 -17.82
CA TRP A 4 4.65 1.55 -16.91
C TRP A 4 4.50 0.33 -16.00
N MET A 5 5.54 -0.50 -15.87
CA MET A 5 5.51 -1.67 -14.99
C MET A 5 5.44 -1.30 -13.50
N GLY A 6 5.70 -0.08 -13.16
CA GLY A 6 5.85 0.37 -11.79
C GLY A 6 7.32 0.44 -11.39
N GLY A 7 7.54 0.70 -10.16
CA GLY A 7 8.84 1.03 -9.59
C GLY A 7 8.81 2.45 -9.03
N TRP A 8 9.95 2.90 -8.56
CA TRP A 8 10.08 4.17 -7.91
C TRP A 8 10.02 5.32 -8.91
N PRO A 9 9.35 6.45 -8.60
CA PRO A 9 9.46 7.64 -9.42
C PRO A 9 10.94 7.98 -9.59
N LYS A 10 11.32 8.35 -10.80
CA LYS A 10 12.69 8.83 -11.03
C LYS A 10 12.97 10.04 -10.14
N VAL A 11 14.21 10.15 -9.68
CA VAL A 11 14.72 11.25 -8.82
C VAL A 11 14.35 12.64 -9.33
N SER A 12 14.07 12.81 -10.64
CA SER A 12 13.59 14.06 -11.25
C SER A 12 12.27 14.59 -10.71
N LEU A 13 11.56 13.85 -9.84
CA LEU A 13 10.38 14.35 -9.13
C LEU A 13 10.72 15.15 -7.87
N LEU A 14 11.96 15.08 -7.41
CA LEU A 14 12.47 15.81 -6.26
C LEU A 14 13.51 16.83 -6.72
N SER A 15 13.58 17.97 -6.07
CA SER A 15 14.73 18.86 -6.21
C SER A 15 15.94 18.15 -5.57
N GLY A 16 16.91 17.73 -6.37
CA GLY A 16 18.04 16.89 -5.95
C GLY A 16 18.87 17.49 -4.81
N THR A 17 18.94 18.83 -4.73
CA THR A 17 19.76 19.58 -3.78
C THR A 17 19.38 19.31 -2.31
N VAL A 18 18.10 19.26 -1.97
CA VAL A 18 17.65 19.07 -0.57
C VAL A 18 18.05 17.67 -0.05
N TRP A 19 18.08 16.67 -0.91
CA TRP A 19 18.47 15.32 -0.57
C TRP A 19 19.97 15.14 -0.40
N GLU A 20 20.73 15.68 -1.32
CA GLU A 20 22.20 15.61 -1.31
C GLU A 20 22.75 16.26 -0.05
N GLU A 21 22.25 17.42 0.34
CA GLU A 21 22.64 18.12 1.56
C GLU A 21 22.32 17.31 2.83
N ARG A 22 21.13 16.71 2.91
CA ARG A 22 20.71 15.95 4.09
C ARG A 22 21.43 14.60 4.19
N LEU A 23 21.61 13.90 3.08
CA LEU A 23 22.36 12.66 3.05
C LEU A 23 23.83 12.91 3.39
N SER A 24 24.42 13.97 2.85
CA SER A 24 25.80 14.39 3.15
C SER A 24 25.99 14.72 4.63
N GLY A 25 25.01 15.37 5.25
CA GLY A 25 25.02 15.66 6.69
C GLY A 25 24.99 14.40 7.56
N VAL A 26 24.19 13.39 7.16
CA VAL A 26 24.13 12.10 7.87
C VAL A 26 25.42 11.32 7.67
N VAL A 27 25.93 11.23 6.43
CA VAL A 27 27.20 10.56 6.12
C VAL A 27 28.37 11.21 6.87
N ALA A 28 28.40 12.54 6.92
CA ALA A 28 29.42 13.26 7.69
C ALA A 28 29.33 12.97 9.20
N GLY A 29 28.12 12.88 9.75
CA GLY A 29 27.88 12.49 11.14
C GLY A 29 28.38 11.08 11.43
N VAL A 30 28.07 10.10 10.56
CA VAL A 30 28.57 8.71 10.67
C VAL A 30 30.10 8.67 10.64
N ARG A 31 30.74 9.40 9.71
CA ARG A 31 32.21 9.45 9.60
C ARG A 31 32.88 10.06 10.83
N GLN A 32 32.19 10.93 11.55
CA GLN A 32 32.69 11.61 12.74
C GLN A 32 32.31 10.90 14.04
N GLY A 33 31.75 9.68 13.95
CA GLY A 33 31.31 8.92 15.13
C GLY A 33 30.16 9.59 15.90
N ARG A 34 29.49 10.60 15.31
CA ARG A 34 28.44 11.39 15.97
C ARG A 34 27.04 10.76 15.90
N LEU A 35 26.88 9.66 15.19
CA LEU A 35 25.69 8.85 15.35
C LEU A 35 25.81 8.10 16.67
N PRO A 36 24.89 8.29 17.61
CA PRO A 36 24.99 7.61 18.89
C PRO A 36 24.99 6.09 18.67
N PRO A 37 25.84 5.35 19.38
CA PRO A 37 25.71 3.91 19.42
C PRO A 37 24.40 3.59 20.14
N GLY A 38 23.48 2.96 19.44
CA GLY A 38 22.20 2.52 20.00
C GLY A 38 20.99 3.10 19.27
N VAL A 39 20.51 2.34 18.30
CA VAL A 39 19.28 2.63 17.51
C VAL A 39 18.03 2.70 18.39
N ALA A 40 18.03 2.01 19.55
CA ALA A 40 16.87 1.87 20.43
C ALA A 40 16.33 3.20 21.00
N GLY A 41 17.19 4.17 21.29
CA GLY A 41 16.73 5.46 21.82
C GLY A 41 16.06 6.35 20.79
N ARG A 42 16.50 6.30 19.55
CA ARG A 42 15.93 7.11 18.45
C ARG A 42 14.69 6.50 17.83
N GLU A 43 14.56 5.19 17.87
CA GLU A 43 13.33 4.53 17.41
C GLU A 43 12.09 5.03 18.15
N ALA A 44 12.18 5.23 19.46
CA ALA A 44 11.10 5.78 20.27
C ALA A 44 10.74 7.22 19.84
N GLU A 45 11.73 8.05 19.54
CA GLU A 45 11.53 9.41 19.07
C GLU A 45 10.88 9.43 17.68
N ILE A 46 11.38 8.61 16.75
CA ILE A 46 10.81 8.49 15.40
C ILE A 46 9.36 7.98 15.47
N ARG A 47 9.09 6.98 16.32
CA ARG A 47 7.74 6.48 16.55
C ARG A 47 6.81 7.59 17.05
N ALA A 48 7.24 8.37 18.03
CA ALA A 48 6.44 9.48 18.56
C ALA A 48 6.15 10.54 17.50
N ARG A 49 7.14 10.91 16.69
CA ARG A 49 6.99 11.88 15.58
C ARG A 49 6.08 11.35 14.48
N LEU A 50 6.25 10.10 14.09
CA LEU A 50 5.35 9.45 13.12
C LEU A 50 3.93 9.37 13.65
N GLN A 51 3.75 9.01 14.93
CA GLN A 51 2.44 8.92 15.56
C GLN A 51 1.71 10.28 15.53
N ALA A 52 2.39 11.37 15.87
CA ALA A 52 1.83 12.71 15.77
C ALA A 52 1.40 13.05 14.34
N ARG A 53 2.27 12.78 13.35
CA ARG A 53 1.99 13.04 11.93
C ARG A 53 0.89 12.16 11.34
N LEU A 54 0.81 10.90 11.74
CA LEU A 54 -0.24 9.97 11.30
C LEU A 54 -1.58 10.33 11.94
N GLY A 55 -1.58 10.72 13.22
CA GLY A 55 -2.77 11.17 13.92
C GLY A 55 -3.41 12.39 13.26
N GLU A 56 -2.60 13.37 12.86
CA GLU A 56 -3.08 14.60 12.24
C GLU A 56 -3.66 14.41 10.82
N ARG A 57 -3.13 13.46 10.04
CA ARG A 57 -3.36 13.41 8.59
C ARG A 57 -4.04 12.16 8.05
N VAL A 58 -3.84 11.03 8.69
CA VAL A 58 -4.27 9.73 8.14
C VAL A 58 -5.55 9.23 8.79
N LEU A 59 -5.83 9.68 10.01
CA LEU A 59 -6.86 9.06 10.85
C LEU A 59 -7.92 10.03 11.39
N GLY A 60 -7.80 11.33 11.09
CA GLY A 60 -8.70 12.35 11.64
C GLY A 60 -8.49 12.58 13.15
N ALA A 61 -9.03 13.69 13.67
CA ALA A 61 -8.79 14.15 15.04
C ALA A 61 -9.38 13.25 16.16
N SER A 62 -10.13 12.21 15.81
CA SER A 62 -10.88 11.39 16.77
C SER A 62 -10.28 10.03 17.10
N SER A 63 -9.14 9.67 16.50
CA SER A 63 -8.55 8.33 16.66
C SER A 63 -7.18 8.40 17.29
N SER A 64 -6.92 7.50 18.22
CA SER A 64 -5.56 7.32 18.75
C SER A 64 -4.80 6.30 17.89
N VAL A 65 -3.62 6.70 17.43
CA VAL A 65 -2.68 5.86 16.70
C VAL A 65 -1.50 5.58 17.61
N SER A 66 -1.14 4.33 17.72
CA SER A 66 0.11 3.94 18.37
C SER A 66 1.02 3.27 17.35
N VAL A 67 2.17 3.86 17.07
CA VAL A 67 3.19 3.23 16.22
C VAL A 67 3.89 2.14 17.03
N LEU A 68 3.67 0.89 16.67
CA LEU A 68 4.17 -0.29 17.38
C LEU A 68 5.61 -0.63 16.98
N ALA A 69 5.93 -0.53 15.69
CA ALA A 69 7.26 -0.85 15.17
C ALA A 69 7.60 -0.04 13.92
N LEU A 70 8.88 0.24 13.75
CA LEU A 70 9.46 0.71 12.49
C LEU A 70 9.93 -0.48 11.66
N THR A 71 9.87 -0.33 10.34
CA THR A 71 10.24 -1.36 9.38
C THR A 71 10.96 -0.76 8.17
N SER A 72 11.61 -1.58 7.36
CA SER A 72 12.23 -1.14 6.10
C SER A 72 11.22 -1.01 4.95
N GLY A 73 9.96 -0.79 5.26
CA GLY A 73 8.85 -0.60 4.32
C GLY A 73 7.64 -1.46 4.66
N ALA A 74 6.54 -1.24 3.94
CA ALA A 74 5.28 -1.94 4.19
C ALA A 74 5.35 -3.45 3.95
N ASP A 75 6.24 -3.93 3.09
CA ASP A 75 6.39 -5.37 2.84
C ASP A 75 7.00 -6.09 4.05
N GLU A 76 7.99 -5.49 4.72
CA GLU A 76 8.50 -6.02 5.98
C GLU A 76 7.44 -5.92 7.09
N ALA A 77 6.71 -4.82 7.16
CA ALA A 77 5.62 -4.66 8.10
C ALA A 77 4.57 -5.78 7.96
N LEU A 78 4.16 -6.09 6.71
CA LEU A 78 3.25 -7.19 6.43
C LEU A 78 3.85 -8.54 6.84
N SER A 79 5.12 -8.79 6.51
CA SER A 79 5.82 -10.02 6.89
C SER A 79 5.80 -10.24 8.41
N ARG A 80 6.12 -9.20 9.19
CA ARG A 80 6.12 -9.26 10.65
C ARG A 80 4.72 -9.54 11.22
N LEU A 81 3.69 -8.89 10.69
CA LEU A 81 2.31 -9.15 11.12
C LEU A 81 1.86 -10.57 10.78
N LEU A 82 2.17 -11.09 9.60
CA LEU A 82 1.84 -12.45 9.23
C LEU A 82 2.52 -13.47 10.16
N LEU A 83 3.82 -13.29 10.45
CA LEU A 83 4.54 -14.14 11.39
C LEU A 83 3.95 -14.11 12.82
N ALA A 84 3.37 -12.99 13.21
CA ALA A 84 2.78 -12.84 14.54
C ALA A 84 1.34 -13.34 14.63
N LEU A 85 0.58 -13.27 13.52
CA LEU A 85 -0.87 -13.49 13.50
C LEU A 85 -1.29 -14.79 12.83
N THR A 86 -0.39 -15.45 12.08
CA THR A 86 -0.74 -16.63 11.29
C THR A 86 0.26 -17.75 11.45
N GLU A 87 -0.22 -18.98 11.21
CA GLU A 87 0.58 -20.19 11.05
C GLU A 87 0.41 -20.73 9.61
N PRO A 88 1.36 -21.53 9.09
CA PRO A 88 1.18 -22.18 7.79
C PRO A 88 -0.13 -22.97 7.72
N GLY A 89 -0.92 -22.75 6.67
CA GLY A 89 -2.23 -23.35 6.47
C GLY A 89 -3.41 -22.51 6.96
N ASP A 90 -3.17 -21.48 7.77
CA ASP A 90 -4.22 -20.55 8.19
C ASP A 90 -4.87 -19.83 7.02
N THR A 91 -6.15 -19.52 7.15
CA THR A 91 -6.87 -18.73 6.15
C THR A 91 -6.72 -17.25 6.41
N VAL A 92 -6.41 -16.52 5.34
CA VAL A 92 -6.40 -15.06 5.28
C VAL A 92 -7.46 -14.61 4.28
N LEU A 93 -8.43 -13.80 4.72
CA LEU A 93 -9.36 -13.16 3.79
C LEU A 93 -8.68 -11.97 3.14
N VAL A 94 -8.80 -11.87 1.84
CA VAL A 94 -8.19 -10.80 1.04
C VAL A 94 -9.17 -10.28 0.00
N ASP A 95 -8.92 -9.08 -0.53
CA ASP A 95 -9.66 -8.58 -1.69
C ASP A 95 -9.37 -9.45 -2.93
N ARG A 96 -10.26 -9.38 -3.92
CA ARG A 96 -10.07 -10.05 -5.21
C ARG A 96 -8.78 -9.61 -5.89
N LEU A 97 -8.50 -8.31 -5.85
CA LEU A 97 -7.28 -7.71 -6.39
C LEU A 97 -6.35 -7.29 -5.25
N VAL A 98 -5.16 -7.81 -5.25
CA VAL A 98 -4.14 -7.58 -4.22
C VAL A 98 -2.81 -7.24 -4.86
N ALA A 99 -2.08 -6.32 -4.27
CA ALA A 99 -0.73 -5.96 -4.70
C ALA A 99 0.18 -7.20 -4.77
N ARG A 100 0.94 -7.34 -5.85
CA ARG A 100 1.82 -8.50 -6.08
C ARG A 100 2.80 -8.79 -4.93
N PRO A 101 3.43 -7.77 -4.29
CA PRO A 101 4.28 -8.03 -3.13
C PRO A 101 3.54 -8.71 -1.98
N ALA A 102 2.31 -8.29 -1.69
CA ALA A 102 1.49 -8.91 -0.65
C ALA A 102 1.12 -10.35 -1.00
N LEU A 103 0.68 -10.63 -2.25
CA LEU A 103 0.42 -12.00 -2.72
C LEU A 103 1.67 -12.90 -2.61
N HIS A 104 2.84 -12.36 -2.93
CA HIS A 104 4.09 -13.08 -2.75
C HIS A 104 4.36 -13.42 -1.28
N MET A 105 4.07 -12.47 -0.38
CA MET A 105 4.26 -12.66 1.05
C MET A 105 3.33 -13.75 1.60
N PHE A 106 2.04 -13.71 1.27
CA PHE A 106 1.07 -14.75 1.66
C PHE A 106 1.51 -16.14 1.20
N ARG A 107 1.98 -16.28 -0.05
CA ARG A 107 2.50 -17.56 -0.55
C ARG A 107 3.74 -18.03 0.21
N ARG A 108 4.66 -17.13 0.54
CA ARG A 108 5.88 -17.46 1.30
C ARG A 108 5.58 -17.90 2.73
N MET A 109 4.53 -17.34 3.34
CA MET A 109 4.07 -17.71 4.68
C MET A 109 3.18 -18.97 4.67
N ALA A 110 2.97 -19.57 3.49
CA ALA A 110 2.15 -20.75 3.29
C ALA A 110 0.72 -20.62 3.87
N VAL A 111 0.17 -19.39 3.92
CA VAL A 111 -1.22 -19.17 4.30
C VAL A 111 -2.15 -19.40 3.11
N ARG A 112 -3.36 -19.82 3.38
CA ARG A 112 -4.43 -20.01 2.39
C ARG A 112 -5.17 -18.68 2.19
N MET A 113 -5.06 -18.12 1.01
CA MET A 113 -5.81 -16.91 0.65
C MET A 113 -7.23 -17.28 0.23
N PHE A 114 -8.22 -16.60 0.79
CA PHE A 114 -9.61 -16.61 0.33
C PHE A 114 -9.98 -15.23 -0.18
N ALA A 115 -10.23 -15.12 -1.48
CA ALA A 115 -10.65 -13.88 -2.09
C ALA A 115 -12.13 -13.61 -1.80
N VAL A 116 -12.40 -12.55 -1.04
CA VAL A 116 -13.78 -12.11 -0.79
C VAL A 116 -14.32 -11.44 -2.06
N PRO A 117 -15.49 -11.83 -2.55
CA PRO A 117 -16.15 -11.13 -3.64
C PRO A 117 -16.35 -9.64 -3.35
N GLY A 118 -16.31 -8.83 -4.39
CA GLY A 118 -16.48 -7.38 -4.28
C GLY A 118 -16.44 -6.69 -5.63
N ASP A 119 -16.52 -5.38 -5.60
CA ASP A 119 -16.49 -4.50 -6.77
C ASP A 119 -15.32 -3.48 -6.69
N GLU A 120 -15.41 -2.38 -7.43
CA GLU A 120 -14.39 -1.30 -7.42
C GLU A 120 -14.37 -0.54 -6.10
N ARG A 121 -15.38 -0.67 -5.26
CA ARG A 121 -15.47 -0.06 -3.93
C ARG A 121 -14.93 -0.95 -2.82
N GLY A 122 -14.43 -2.14 -3.16
CA GLY A 122 -13.82 -3.09 -2.25
C GLY A 122 -14.67 -4.35 -2.00
N MET A 123 -14.34 -5.07 -0.94
CA MET A 123 -15.05 -6.29 -0.54
C MET A 123 -16.53 -6.01 -0.31
N ASP A 124 -17.40 -6.88 -0.81
CA ASP A 124 -18.83 -6.84 -0.52
C ASP A 124 -19.07 -7.22 0.96
N PRO A 125 -19.83 -6.41 1.74
CA PRO A 125 -20.03 -6.67 3.17
C PRO A 125 -20.76 -7.98 3.47
N GLU A 126 -21.73 -8.39 2.64
CA GLU A 126 -22.44 -9.65 2.84
C GLU A 126 -21.52 -10.84 2.54
N ALA A 127 -20.74 -10.75 1.47
CA ALA A 127 -19.74 -11.74 1.14
C ALA A 127 -18.65 -11.84 2.22
N LEU A 128 -18.22 -10.70 2.78
CA LEU A 128 -17.27 -10.68 3.89
C LEU A 128 -17.85 -11.36 5.14
N LEU A 129 -19.09 -11.03 5.50
CA LEU A 129 -19.78 -11.67 6.63
C LEU A 129 -19.84 -13.20 6.46
N LEU A 130 -20.24 -13.65 5.28
CA LEU A 130 -20.29 -15.09 4.98
C LEU A 130 -18.93 -15.74 5.03
N ALA A 131 -17.89 -15.07 4.54
CA ALA A 131 -16.52 -15.56 4.57
C ALA A 131 -15.98 -15.65 6.00
N LEU A 132 -16.24 -14.65 6.85
CA LEU A 132 -15.85 -14.66 8.27
C LEU A 132 -16.47 -15.85 9.01
N LEU A 133 -17.75 -16.15 8.76
CA LEU A 133 -18.45 -17.25 9.40
C LEU A 133 -17.97 -18.64 8.92
N ARG A 134 -17.72 -18.79 7.62
CA ARG A 134 -17.43 -20.10 7.00
C ARG A 134 -15.95 -20.46 7.06
N GLU A 135 -15.08 -19.51 6.77
CA GLU A 135 -13.64 -19.77 6.59
C GLU A 135 -12.85 -19.70 7.90
N LYS A 136 -13.41 -19.10 8.95
CA LYS A 136 -12.76 -18.90 10.27
C LYS A 136 -11.33 -18.37 10.11
N PRO A 137 -11.15 -17.22 9.48
CA PRO A 137 -9.83 -16.74 9.10
C PRO A 137 -9.01 -16.31 10.32
N ALA A 138 -7.69 -16.42 10.21
CA ALA A 138 -6.76 -15.90 11.21
C ALA A 138 -6.68 -14.38 11.16
N LEU A 139 -6.86 -13.78 9.96
CA LEU A 139 -6.92 -12.32 9.77
C LEU A 139 -7.65 -11.96 8.47
N VAL A 140 -8.07 -10.68 8.38
CA VAL A 140 -8.50 -10.03 7.14
C VAL A 140 -7.42 -9.04 6.71
N TYR A 141 -7.03 -9.09 5.44
CA TYR A 141 -6.13 -8.10 4.84
C TYR A 141 -6.87 -7.29 3.79
N ALA A 142 -6.80 -5.96 3.89
CA ALA A 142 -7.43 -5.04 2.95
C ALA A 142 -6.55 -3.82 2.69
N ALA A 143 -6.64 -3.27 1.48
CA ALA A 143 -5.96 -2.04 1.08
C ALA A 143 -6.98 -0.98 0.64
N PRO A 144 -7.69 -0.31 1.56
CA PRO A 144 -8.83 0.53 1.21
C PRO A 144 -8.44 1.91 0.64
N SER A 145 -7.17 2.29 0.68
CA SER A 145 -6.69 3.62 0.24
C SER A 145 -5.79 3.50 -0.97
N CYS A 146 -6.28 3.95 -2.12
CA CYS A 146 -5.56 3.90 -3.40
C CYS A 146 -4.87 2.55 -3.67
N PRO A 147 -5.58 1.41 -3.58
CA PRO A 147 -4.96 0.10 -3.67
C PRO A 147 -4.19 -0.10 -4.98
N ASP A 148 -3.08 -0.81 -4.92
CA ASP A 148 -2.46 -1.42 -6.09
C ASP A 148 -3.20 -2.75 -6.37
N PRO A 149 -3.83 -2.96 -7.53
CA PRO A 149 -3.57 -2.29 -8.80
C PRO A 149 -4.58 -1.22 -9.22
N SER A 150 -5.73 -1.06 -8.57
CA SER A 150 -6.85 -0.28 -9.09
C SER A 150 -6.68 1.24 -8.93
N GLY A 151 -6.01 1.71 -7.88
CA GLY A 151 -5.95 3.12 -7.50
C GLY A 151 -7.29 3.68 -6.99
N ARG A 152 -8.36 2.89 -6.99
CA ARG A 152 -9.70 3.30 -6.54
C ARG A 152 -9.86 3.03 -5.06
N SER A 153 -10.00 4.08 -4.27
CA SER A 153 -10.23 3.96 -2.82
C SER A 153 -11.64 3.44 -2.54
N TRP A 154 -11.77 2.68 -1.47
CA TRP A 154 -13.07 2.25 -0.99
C TRP A 154 -13.85 3.43 -0.44
N ASP A 155 -15.16 3.42 -0.58
CA ASP A 155 -16.01 4.43 0.05
C ASP A 155 -16.09 4.24 1.57
N ASP A 156 -16.60 5.26 2.27
CA ASP A 156 -16.65 5.25 3.73
C ASP A 156 -17.62 4.20 4.30
N GLU A 157 -18.63 3.82 3.54
CA GLU A 157 -19.58 2.78 3.96
C GLU A 157 -18.89 1.42 3.96
N ARG A 158 -18.14 1.09 2.87
CA ARG A 158 -17.36 -0.15 2.77
C ARG A 158 -16.27 -0.24 3.81
N ARG A 159 -15.57 0.87 4.07
CA ARG A 159 -14.53 0.93 5.11
C ARG A 159 -15.09 0.69 6.50
N ARG A 160 -16.23 1.31 6.81
CA ARG A 160 -16.92 1.10 8.12
C ARG A 160 -17.42 -0.33 8.25
N ALA A 161 -18.05 -0.88 7.23
CA ALA A 161 -18.51 -2.25 7.22
C ALA A 161 -17.36 -3.24 7.44
N LEU A 162 -16.21 -3.05 6.78
CA LEU A 162 -15.02 -3.86 6.99
C LEU A 162 -14.58 -3.90 8.45
N VAL A 163 -14.43 -2.72 9.08
CA VAL A 163 -14.00 -2.63 10.48
C VAL A 163 -15.03 -3.27 11.41
N ASN A 164 -16.31 -2.92 11.26
CA ASN A 164 -17.38 -3.41 12.12
C ASN A 164 -17.53 -4.95 12.04
N LEU A 165 -17.44 -5.53 10.84
CA LEU A 165 -17.53 -6.97 10.66
C LEU A 165 -16.33 -7.72 11.23
N CYS A 166 -15.12 -7.18 11.07
CA CYS A 166 -13.93 -7.75 11.69
C CYS A 166 -14.02 -7.69 13.23
N GLU A 167 -14.49 -6.58 13.77
CA GLU A 167 -14.73 -6.42 15.21
C GLU A 167 -15.77 -7.40 15.73
N TRP A 168 -16.93 -7.47 15.07
CA TRP A 168 -17.98 -8.41 15.43
C TRP A 168 -17.51 -9.87 15.44
N ALA A 169 -16.70 -10.25 14.45
CA ALA A 169 -16.16 -11.60 14.34
C ALA A 169 -14.95 -11.86 15.26
N GLY A 170 -14.39 -10.84 15.91
CA GLY A 170 -13.17 -10.96 16.71
C GLY A 170 -11.92 -11.29 15.87
N VAL A 171 -11.93 -10.98 14.56
CA VAL A 171 -10.86 -11.30 13.61
C VAL A 171 -9.96 -10.08 13.39
N PRO A 172 -8.63 -10.19 13.57
CA PRO A 172 -7.70 -9.08 13.33
C PRO A 172 -7.79 -8.55 11.90
N LEU A 173 -7.78 -7.21 11.76
CA LEU A 173 -7.72 -6.53 10.47
C LEU A 173 -6.32 -5.97 10.24
N VAL A 174 -5.68 -6.37 9.15
CA VAL A 174 -4.45 -5.76 8.63
C VAL A 174 -4.82 -4.87 7.45
N ARG A 175 -4.66 -3.57 7.66
CA ARG A 175 -4.96 -2.53 6.68
C ARG A 175 -3.67 -2.05 6.03
N ASP A 176 -3.57 -2.22 4.72
CA ASP A 176 -2.41 -1.77 3.94
C ASP A 176 -2.62 -0.32 3.46
N ASP A 177 -2.05 0.59 4.22
CA ASP A 177 -2.12 2.03 3.98
C ASP A 177 -0.85 2.58 3.30
N ARG A 178 -0.05 1.72 2.62
CA ARG A 178 1.23 2.12 1.98
C ARG A 178 1.09 3.26 0.98
N GLN A 179 -0.07 3.41 0.37
CA GLN A 179 -0.36 4.49 -0.58
C GLN A 179 -1.26 5.60 0.01
N ALA A 180 -1.70 5.49 1.24
CA ALA A 180 -2.60 6.47 1.86
C ALA A 180 -2.03 7.90 1.84
N MET A 181 -0.71 8.05 1.96
CA MET A 181 -0.06 9.35 1.82
C MET A 181 -0.17 9.96 0.43
N LEU A 182 -0.55 9.20 -0.59
CA LEU A 182 -0.74 9.64 -1.98
C LEU A 182 -2.23 9.83 -2.32
N ALA A 183 -3.13 9.47 -1.44
CA ALA A 183 -4.56 9.72 -1.57
C ALA A 183 -4.86 11.23 -1.59
N SER A 184 -5.97 11.63 -2.18
CA SER A 184 -6.49 12.98 -2.01
C SER A 184 -6.83 13.23 -0.53
N ALA A 185 -6.75 14.50 -0.09
CA ALA A 185 -6.85 14.86 1.32
C ALA A 185 -8.16 14.40 2.00
N ASP A 186 -9.20 14.14 1.23
CA ASP A 186 -10.53 13.76 1.69
C ASP A 186 -10.69 12.28 2.04
N GLY A 187 -9.65 11.47 1.81
CA GLY A 187 -9.61 10.04 2.11
C GLY A 187 -9.02 9.71 3.48
N ALA A 188 -9.08 10.63 4.45
CA ALA A 188 -8.67 10.35 5.81
C ALA A 188 -9.46 9.14 6.33
N LEU A 189 -8.75 8.09 6.68
CA LEU A 189 -9.33 6.89 7.24
C LEU A 189 -9.80 7.22 8.65
N ASP A 190 -11.10 7.37 8.80
CA ASP A 190 -11.73 7.51 10.11
C ASP A 190 -11.94 6.12 10.72
N PRO A 191 -11.15 5.70 11.68
CA PRO A 191 -11.42 4.51 12.45
C PRO A 191 -12.39 4.90 13.56
N ARG A 192 -13.68 5.02 13.27
CA ARG A 192 -14.66 5.21 14.32
C ARG A 192 -15.15 3.87 14.81
N ARG A 193 -14.98 3.68 16.05
CA ARG A 193 -15.76 3.38 17.26
C ARG A 193 -15.49 2.01 17.90
N ASP A 194 -15.33 2.08 19.21
CA ASP A 194 -15.80 1.16 20.25
C ASP A 194 -15.84 -0.35 19.91
N GLY A 195 -14.68 -0.96 19.74
CA GLY A 195 -14.66 -2.40 19.58
C GLY A 195 -13.32 -3.05 19.96
N GLY A 196 -13.39 -4.28 20.44
CA GLY A 196 -12.27 -5.02 21.03
C GLY A 196 -11.22 -5.57 20.09
N THR A 197 -11.40 -5.49 18.77
CA THR A 197 -10.54 -6.15 17.81
C THR A 197 -9.39 -5.25 17.36
N ALA A 198 -8.19 -5.84 17.20
CA ALA A 198 -7.02 -5.10 16.80
C ALA A 198 -7.06 -4.76 15.30
N VAL A 199 -7.05 -3.47 14.98
CA VAL A 199 -6.81 -2.96 13.63
C VAL A 199 -5.34 -2.55 13.54
N TYR A 200 -4.60 -3.22 12.66
CA TYR A 200 -3.21 -2.91 12.37
C TYR A 200 -3.13 -2.20 11.03
N SER A 201 -2.54 -1.00 11.01
CA SER A 201 -2.21 -0.27 9.79
C SER A 201 -0.74 -0.49 9.47
N ILE A 202 -0.44 -0.93 8.25
CA ILE A 202 0.92 -0.93 7.73
C ILE A 202 1.08 0.21 6.73
N GLY A 203 2.15 0.96 6.88
CA GLY A 203 2.42 2.12 6.04
C GLY A 203 3.89 2.25 5.70
N GLN A 204 4.17 3.20 4.83
CA GLN A 204 5.54 3.59 4.48
C GLN A 204 5.60 5.02 3.99
N LEU A 205 6.76 5.66 4.15
CA LEU A 205 7.02 6.91 3.45
C LEU A 205 7.00 6.66 1.94
N PRO A 206 6.40 7.59 1.15
CA PRO A 206 6.37 7.41 -0.29
C PRO A 206 7.79 7.31 -0.85
N PRO A 207 8.11 6.22 -1.53
CA PRO A 207 9.49 5.97 -1.97
C PRO A 207 10.01 6.98 -2.98
N GLY A 208 9.09 7.70 -3.63
CA GLY A 208 9.45 8.80 -4.50
C GLY A 208 10.02 10.02 -3.77
N LEU A 209 9.73 10.17 -2.47
CA LEU A 209 10.33 11.19 -1.62
C LEU A 209 11.72 10.79 -1.11
N PHE A 210 12.01 9.49 -1.09
CA PHE A 210 13.23 8.94 -0.48
C PHE A 210 13.86 7.87 -1.38
N PRO A 211 14.46 8.26 -2.54
CA PRO A 211 15.08 7.30 -3.43
C PRO A 211 16.14 6.48 -2.70
N GLY A 212 15.95 5.15 -2.66
CA GLY A 212 16.89 4.24 -2.02
C GLY A 212 16.74 4.07 -0.50
N LEU A 213 15.96 4.92 0.16
CA LEU A 213 15.67 4.79 1.59
C LEU A 213 14.23 4.30 1.78
N ARG A 214 14.06 3.29 2.60
CA ARG A 214 12.76 2.73 2.93
C ARG A 214 12.51 2.86 4.42
N LEU A 215 11.45 3.56 4.78
CA LEU A 215 10.92 3.57 6.13
C LEU A 215 9.44 3.21 6.06
N GLY A 216 9.08 2.17 6.78
CA GLY A 216 7.70 1.76 7.01
C GLY A 216 7.42 1.65 8.51
N TRP A 217 6.19 1.33 8.81
CA TRP A 217 5.74 1.16 10.19
C TRP A 217 4.57 0.19 10.28
N ILE A 218 4.39 -0.35 11.49
CA ILE A 218 3.17 -0.99 11.95
C ILE A 218 2.56 -0.06 12.98
N ALA A 219 1.31 0.31 12.80
CA ALA A 219 0.57 1.07 13.77
C ALA A 219 -0.68 0.31 14.21
N SER A 220 -1.04 0.41 15.48
CA SER A 220 -2.35 0.02 15.99
C SER A 220 -3.26 1.24 15.98
N VAL A 221 -4.47 1.03 15.55
CA VAL A 221 -5.51 2.06 15.54
C VAL A 221 -6.56 1.66 16.56
N THR A 222 -6.79 2.53 17.54
CA THR A 222 -7.82 2.32 18.56
C THR A 222 -8.76 3.50 18.57
N SER A 223 -10.05 3.24 18.68
CA SER A 223 -11.04 4.28 18.95
C SER A 223 -10.98 4.66 20.42
N GLY A 224 -10.79 5.91 20.71
CA GLY A 224 -11.03 6.74 21.88
C GLY A 224 -11.25 6.19 23.30
N ALA A 225 -10.84 4.99 23.64
CA ALA A 225 -10.88 4.50 25.02
C ALA A 225 -9.51 4.70 25.67
N GLY A 226 -9.49 5.44 26.76
CA GLY A 226 -8.29 5.74 27.54
C GLY A 226 -7.54 4.49 28.04
N PRO A 227 -6.44 4.67 28.74
CA PRO A 227 -5.51 3.61 29.14
C PRO A 227 -6.12 2.49 30.02
N ASP A 228 -7.34 2.66 30.52
CA ASP A 228 -8.02 1.68 31.38
C ASP A 228 -8.75 0.55 30.62
N ALA A 229 -9.03 0.70 29.32
CA ALA A 229 -9.68 -0.36 28.51
C ALA A 229 -8.77 -1.59 28.26
N ALA A 230 -7.50 -1.51 28.60
CA ALA A 230 -6.57 -2.62 28.49
C ALA A 230 -6.77 -3.71 29.58
N ARG A 231 -7.51 -3.43 30.63
CA ARG A 231 -7.73 -4.37 31.75
C ARG A 231 -8.90 -5.33 31.58
N ASP A 232 -9.91 -4.95 30.82
CA ASP A 232 -11.15 -5.75 30.71
C ASP A 232 -11.13 -6.85 29.63
N ALA A 233 -10.14 -6.87 28.74
CA ALA A 233 -10.03 -7.88 27.70
C ALA A 233 -9.46 -9.23 28.17
N ALA A 234 -9.10 -9.37 29.44
CA ALA A 234 -8.52 -10.60 30.00
C ALA A 234 -9.56 -11.71 30.29
N THR A 235 -10.84 -11.45 30.10
CA THR A 235 -11.93 -12.38 30.53
C THR A 235 -12.77 -12.98 29.42
N ALA A 236 -12.52 -12.69 28.14
CA ALA A 236 -13.27 -13.29 27.04
C ALA A 236 -12.84 -14.74 26.77
N LYS A 237 -13.63 -15.70 27.26
CA LYS A 237 -13.54 -17.12 26.92
C LYS A 237 -14.10 -17.35 25.52
N GLY A 238 -13.25 -17.57 24.55
CA GLY A 238 -13.62 -18.02 23.20
C GLY A 238 -12.39 -18.35 22.39
N GLY A 239 -12.30 -19.58 21.89
CA GLY A 239 -11.13 -20.28 21.33
C GLY A 239 -10.50 -19.73 20.05
N ALA A 240 -10.46 -18.43 19.83
CA ALA A 240 -9.48 -17.77 18.97
C ALA A 240 -8.32 -17.35 19.88
N ARG A 241 -7.09 -17.61 19.47
CA ARG A 241 -5.87 -17.18 20.18
C ARG A 241 -5.95 -15.67 20.37
N ALA A 242 -6.60 -15.25 21.48
CA ALA A 242 -6.81 -13.86 21.79
C ALA A 242 -5.45 -13.21 22.02
N LEU A 243 -4.94 -12.55 20.99
CA LEU A 243 -3.85 -11.59 21.15
C LEU A 243 -4.47 -10.42 21.93
N THR A 244 -4.34 -10.51 23.26
CA THR A 244 -4.68 -9.43 24.17
C THR A 244 -4.08 -8.15 23.64
N ARG A 245 -4.90 -7.11 23.53
CA ARG A 245 -4.52 -5.73 23.20
C ARG A 245 -3.22 -5.39 23.93
N GLY A 246 -2.11 -5.23 23.19
CA GLY A 246 -0.89 -4.67 23.71
C GLY A 246 0.40 -5.46 23.55
N SER A 247 0.38 -6.72 23.13
CA SER A 247 1.62 -7.48 22.99
C SER A 247 1.66 -8.36 21.76
N LEU A 248 1.72 -7.74 20.56
CA LEU A 248 2.33 -8.44 19.46
C LEU A 248 3.80 -8.70 19.85
N PRO A 249 4.29 -9.94 19.82
CA PRO A 249 5.71 -10.23 20.12
C PRO A 249 6.59 -9.78 18.93
N LEU A 250 6.45 -8.51 18.53
CA LEU A 250 7.21 -7.91 17.41
C LEU A 250 8.70 -7.83 17.74
N ASP A 251 9.05 -7.82 19.02
CA ASP A 251 10.40 -7.84 19.58
C ASP A 251 11.10 -9.21 19.41
N ARG A 252 10.36 -10.29 19.15
CA ARG A 252 10.93 -11.63 18.92
C ARG A 252 11.37 -11.87 17.46
N LEU A 253 11.06 -10.93 16.56
CA LEU A 253 11.45 -11.07 15.16
C LEU A 253 12.92 -10.64 14.99
N PRO A 254 13.79 -11.51 14.44
CA PRO A 254 15.22 -11.22 14.36
C PRO A 254 15.50 -10.02 13.47
N ALA A 255 15.94 -8.91 14.07
CA ALA A 255 16.59 -7.85 13.35
C ALA A 255 18.01 -8.31 12.98
N GLY A 256 18.30 -8.45 11.70
CA GLY A 256 19.63 -8.84 11.24
C GLY A 256 20.67 -7.82 11.66
N ARG A 257 21.74 -8.24 12.34
CA ARG A 257 22.79 -7.38 12.89
C ARG A 257 23.51 -6.47 11.88
N GLN A 258 23.51 -6.80 10.60
CA GLN A 258 24.12 -5.96 9.57
C GLN A 258 23.22 -4.81 9.07
N ALA A 259 21.93 -4.87 9.34
CA ALA A 259 21.00 -3.79 9.01
C ALA A 259 21.15 -2.57 9.93
N ALA A 260 21.70 -2.74 11.13
CA ALA A 260 21.64 -1.73 12.19
C ALA A 260 22.26 -0.37 11.84
N LEU A 261 23.38 -0.32 11.11
CA LEU A 261 24.02 0.94 10.72
C LEU A 261 23.26 1.65 9.58
N LEU A 262 22.78 0.88 8.61
CA LEU A 262 21.98 1.42 7.51
C LEU A 262 20.61 1.85 8.01
N GLU A 263 20.00 1.07 8.89
CA GLU A 263 18.76 1.42 9.59
C GLU A 263 18.92 2.71 10.40
N ALA A 264 20.00 2.87 11.15
CA ALA A 264 20.28 4.09 11.90
C ALA A 264 20.39 5.32 10.98
N ALA A 265 21.06 5.20 9.85
CA ALA A 265 21.17 6.28 8.86
C ALA A 265 19.79 6.62 8.23
N VAL A 266 19.00 5.61 7.87
CA VAL A 266 17.64 5.78 7.35
C VAL A 266 16.73 6.45 8.38
N GLN A 267 16.82 6.02 9.63
CA GLN A 267 16.05 6.57 10.74
C GLN A 267 16.42 8.03 10.99
N GLU A 268 17.69 8.38 10.97
CA GLU A 268 18.16 9.76 11.13
C GLU A 268 17.65 10.67 10.01
N VAL A 269 17.71 10.22 8.76
CA VAL A 269 17.16 10.98 7.63
C VAL A 269 15.66 11.15 7.78
N ALA A 270 14.95 10.10 8.19
CA ALA A 270 13.51 10.15 8.41
C ALA A 270 13.13 11.11 9.54
N LEU A 271 13.88 11.10 10.65
CA LEU A 271 13.66 12.00 11.78
C LEU A 271 13.84 13.45 11.34
N ARG A 272 14.95 13.78 10.68
CA ARG A 272 15.19 15.12 10.15
C ARG A 272 14.09 15.59 9.18
N TRP A 273 13.57 14.68 8.36
CA TRP A 273 12.45 15.01 7.50
C TRP A 273 11.16 15.25 8.28
N LEU A 274 10.88 14.43 9.30
CA LEU A 274 9.69 14.62 10.15
C LEU A 274 9.74 15.93 10.94
N GLU A 275 10.93 16.38 11.31
CA GLU A 275 11.17 17.64 12.01
C GLU A 275 11.13 18.85 11.10
N ASP A 276 11.34 18.67 9.79
CA ASP A 276 11.38 19.77 8.83
C ASP A 276 9.98 20.36 8.64
N PRO A 277 9.79 21.66 8.92
CA PRO A 277 8.53 22.35 8.66
C PRO A 277 8.07 22.25 7.21
N GLN A 278 9.01 22.16 6.25
CA GLN A 278 8.73 22.07 4.82
C GLN A 278 8.34 20.64 4.37
N SER A 279 8.44 19.64 5.24
CA SER A 279 8.12 18.25 4.86
C SER A 279 6.70 18.08 4.32
N ALA A 280 5.76 18.87 4.85
CA ALA A 280 4.38 18.88 4.40
C ALA A 280 4.23 19.44 2.99
N GLU A 281 4.97 20.51 2.68
CA GLU A 281 5.00 21.14 1.36
C GLU A 281 5.64 20.20 0.33
N HIS A 282 6.77 19.56 0.69
CA HIS A 282 7.43 18.59 -0.17
C HIS A 282 6.51 17.39 -0.52
N LEU A 283 5.78 16.87 0.47
CA LEU A 283 4.79 15.82 0.23
C LEU A 283 3.64 16.33 -0.63
N GLY A 284 3.17 17.54 -0.39
CA GLY A 284 2.13 18.20 -1.19
C GLY A 284 2.55 18.36 -2.66
N ALA A 285 3.75 18.88 -2.89
CA ALA A 285 4.32 19.02 -4.23
C ALA A 285 4.49 17.67 -4.95
N PHE A 286 4.91 16.65 -4.24
CA PHE A 286 5.01 15.30 -4.79
C PHE A 286 3.65 14.74 -5.19
N ARG A 287 2.63 14.86 -4.34
CA ARG A 287 1.26 14.46 -4.65
C ARG A 287 0.72 15.17 -5.88
N GLU A 288 0.92 16.50 -5.95
CA GLU A 288 0.40 17.29 -7.06
C GLU A 288 1.06 16.89 -8.39
N ARG A 289 2.36 16.61 -8.39
CA ARG A 289 3.04 16.07 -9.58
C ARG A 289 2.49 14.71 -10.01
N CYS A 290 2.26 13.81 -9.05
CA CYS A 290 1.62 12.51 -9.35
C CYS A 290 0.21 12.71 -9.93
N ARG A 291 -0.59 13.60 -9.33
CA ARG A 291 -1.94 13.92 -9.77
C ARG A 291 -1.96 14.57 -11.16
N THR A 292 -1.07 15.51 -11.43
CA THR A 292 -0.95 16.16 -12.73
C THR A 292 -0.62 15.14 -13.82
N ARG A 293 0.37 14.28 -13.61
CA ARG A 293 0.73 13.24 -14.58
C ARG A 293 -0.39 12.22 -14.78
N MET A 294 -1.06 11.83 -13.71
CA MET A 294 -2.23 10.94 -13.80
C MET A 294 -3.33 11.58 -14.64
N ARG A 295 -3.65 12.86 -14.39
CA ARG A 295 -4.66 13.62 -15.15
C ARG A 295 -4.30 13.70 -16.64
N MET A 296 -3.06 14.03 -16.96
CA MET A 296 -2.57 14.08 -18.34
C MET A 296 -2.66 12.71 -19.04
N PHE A 297 -2.31 11.64 -18.31
CA PHE A 297 -2.44 10.28 -18.82
C PHE A 297 -3.90 9.92 -19.09
N LEU A 298 -4.81 10.16 -18.17
CA LEU A 298 -6.24 9.87 -18.32
C LEU A 298 -6.86 10.69 -19.46
N GLN A 299 -6.47 11.96 -19.60
CA GLN A 299 -6.89 12.78 -20.75
C GLN A 299 -6.39 12.22 -22.08
N ALA A 300 -5.15 11.73 -22.13
CA ALA A 300 -4.62 11.08 -23.32
C ALA A 300 -5.37 9.77 -23.62
N MET A 301 -5.67 8.96 -22.60
CA MET A 301 -6.47 7.73 -22.72
C MET A 301 -7.89 8.03 -23.26
N GLY A 302 -8.53 9.09 -22.74
CA GLY A 302 -9.88 9.49 -23.20
C GLY A 302 -9.93 10.03 -24.63
N LYS A 303 -8.80 10.59 -25.14
CA LYS A 303 -8.67 11.04 -26.52
C LYS A 303 -8.31 9.91 -27.50
N ALA A 304 -7.68 8.87 -27.02
CA ALA A 304 -7.26 7.74 -27.82
C ALA A 304 -8.45 6.80 -28.12
N ASN A 305 -8.48 6.24 -29.33
CA ASN A 305 -9.51 5.29 -29.74
C ASN A 305 -9.09 3.85 -29.38
N ILE A 306 -8.92 3.56 -28.09
CA ILE A 306 -8.50 2.23 -27.63
C ILE A 306 -9.75 1.35 -27.51
N ARG A 307 -10.16 0.76 -28.62
CA ARG A 307 -11.42 0.01 -28.74
C ARG A 307 -11.53 -1.13 -27.74
N GLY A 308 -12.65 -1.18 -27.01
CA GLY A 308 -12.96 -2.26 -26.06
C GLY A 308 -12.14 -2.23 -24.78
N CYS A 309 -11.28 -1.24 -24.58
CA CYS A 309 -10.62 -1.03 -23.31
C CYS A 309 -11.46 -0.14 -22.40
N HIS A 310 -11.51 -0.52 -21.11
CA HIS A 310 -12.17 0.24 -20.05
C HIS A 310 -11.20 0.40 -18.88
N TRP A 311 -11.23 1.53 -18.22
CA TRP A 311 -10.40 1.77 -17.05
C TRP A 311 -11.18 2.41 -15.91
N ILE A 312 -10.73 2.11 -14.71
CA ILE A 312 -11.25 2.72 -13.50
C ILE A 312 -10.43 3.99 -13.28
N GLU A 313 -11.11 5.12 -13.11
CA GLU A 313 -10.45 6.37 -12.76
C GLU A 313 -9.99 6.29 -11.29
N PRO A 314 -8.68 6.40 -11.03
CA PRO A 314 -8.15 6.29 -9.67
C PRO A 314 -8.44 7.56 -8.87
N ASP A 315 -8.72 7.42 -7.57
CA ASP A 315 -8.88 8.56 -6.66
C ASP A 315 -7.54 9.15 -6.23
N GLY A 316 -6.45 8.44 -6.48
CA GLY A 316 -5.10 8.84 -6.14
C GLY A 316 -4.08 7.73 -6.39
N GLY A 317 -2.94 7.81 -5.74
CA GLY A 317 -1.88 6.83 -5.91
C GLY A 317 -1.17 6.95 -7.26
N MET A 318 -0.67 5.83 -7.77
CA MET A 318 0.22 5.81 -8.94
C MET A 318 -0.25 4.88 -10.06
N HIS A 319 -1.36 4.15 -9.88
CA HIS A 319 -1.75 3.03 -10.71
C HIS A 319 -3.11 3.24 -11.37
N VAL A 320 -3.26 2.68 -12.56
CA VAL A 320 -4.54 2.59 -13.27
C VAL A 320 -4.74 1.14 -13.69
N TRP A 321 -5.91 0.61 -13.39
CA TRP A 321 -6.36 -0.69 -13.85
C TRP A 321 -7.11 -0.55 -15.15
N VAL A 322 -6.64 -1.23 -16.19
CA VAL A 322 -7.27 -1.21 -17.52
C VAL A 322 -7.75 -2.61 -17.86
N ARG A 323 -9.04 -2.75 -18.10
CA ARG A 323 -9.65 -3.95 -18.68
C ARG A 323 -9.49 -3.91 -20.19
N LEU A 324 -9.10 -5.03 -20.75
CA LEU A 324 -8.88 -5.23 -22.18
C LEU A 324 -10.13 -5.82 -22.84
N PRO A 325 -10.25 -5.72 -24.17
CA PRO A 325 -11.29 -6.42 -24.92
C PRO A 325 -11.35 -7.91 -24.60
N GLY A 326 -12.52 -8.51 -24.70
CA GLY A 326 -12.68 -9.94 -24.52
C GLY A 326 -11.75 -10.73 -25.43
N GLY A 327 -11.12 -11.78 -24.90
CA GLY A 327 -10.15 -12.61 -25.61
C GLY A 327 -8.71 -12.05 -25.67
N LEU A 328 -8.48 -10.76 -25.39
CA LEU A 328 -7.13 -10.21 -25.33
C LEU A 328 -6.53 -10.38 -23.95
N GLU A 329 -5.54 -11.25 -23.80
CA GLU A 329 -4.79 -11.45 -22.58
C GLU A 329 -3.70 -10.37 -22.40
N GLY A 330 -3.52 -9.91 -21.17
CA GLY A 330 -2.49 -8.91 -20.81
C GLY A 330 -1.08 -9.33 -21.18
N GLU A 331 -0.75 -10.62 -21.05
CA GLU A 331 0.54 -11.21 -21.43
C GLU A 331 0.77 -11.18 -22.94
N ALA A 332 -0.26 -11.47 -23.71
CA ALA A 332 -0.21 -11.40 -25.17
C ALA A 332 -0.01 -9.94 -25.65
N LEU A 333 -0.77 -9.02 -25.06
CA LEU A 333 -0.64 -7.60 -25.34
C LEU A 333 0.74 -7.06 -24.94
N LEU A 334 1.32 -7.50 -23.82
CA LEU A 334 2.64 -7.08 -23.38
C LEU A 334 3.72 -7.40 -24.43
N ARG A 335 3.66 -8.58 -25.05
CA ARG A 335 4.61 -8.96 -26.11
C ARG A 335 4.53 -8.02 -27.32
N THR A 336 3.34 -7.62 -27.72
CA THR A 336 3.14 -6.66 -28.83
C THR A 336 3.58 -5.25 -28.44
N ALA A 337 3.19 -4.80 -27.23
CA ALA A 337 3.55 -3.49 -26.71
C ALA A 337 5.06 -3.32 -26.51
N TRP A 338 5.76 -4.37 -26.08
CA TRP A 338 7.20 -4.36 -25.93
C TRP A 338 7.92 -4.07 -27.26
N ARG A 339 7.50 -4.70 -28.35
CA ARG A 339 8.03 -4.41 -29.70
C ARG A 339 7.82 -2.95 -30.10
N LYS A 340 6.77 -2.32 -29.60
CA LYS A 340 6.47 -0.89 -29.80
C LYS A 340 7.17 0.01 -28.75
N GLY A 341 7.98 -0.56 -27.88
CA GLY A 341 8.73 0.17 -26.85
C GLY A 341 7.90 0.61 -25.64
N LEU A 342 6.83 -0.14 -25.29
CA LEU A 342 6.00 0.07 -24.11
C LEU A 342 6.00 -1.18 -23.22
N LEU A 343 6.14 -0.96 -21.90
CA LEU A 343 6.04 -2.00 -20.87
C LEU A 343 4.96 -1.64 -19.86
N PHE A 344 4.19 -2.64 -19.43
CA PHE A 344 3.20 -2.57 -18.33
C PHE A 344 3.11 -3.92 -17.63
N GLN A 345 2.37 -4.02 -16.54
CA GLN A 345 2.18 -5.31 -15.86
C GLN A 345 0.89 -5.99 -16.33
N PRO A 346 0.93 -7.24 -16.78
CA PRO A 346 -0.26 -8.06 -16.97
C PRO A 346 -1.05 -8.20 -15.69
N GLY A 347 -2.38 -8.18 -15.81
CA GLY A 347 -3.28 -8.14 -14.67
C GLY A 347 -3.40 -9.47 -13.91
N SER A 348 -3.15 -10.60 -14.58
CA SER A 348 -3.28 -11.95 -13.98
C SER A 348 -2.53 -12.12 -12.67
N GLY A 349 -1.40 -11.42 -12.50
CA GLY A 349 -0.55 -11.50 -11.31
C GLY A 349 -1.08 -10.78 -10.07
N PHE A 350 -2.23 -10.10 -10.13
CA PHE A 350 -2.83 -9.36 -9.03
C PHE A 350 -4.03 -10.06 -8.38
N PHE A 351 -4.42 -11.23 -8.87
CA PHE A 351 -5.55 -11.98 -8.34
C PHE A 351 -5.11 -12.94 -7.24
N ALA A 352 -5.86 -12.93 -6.15
CA ALA A 352 -5.69 -13.88 -5.05
C ALA A 352 -6.29 -15.26 -5.37
N SER A 353 -7.24 -15.32 -6.30
CA SER A 353 -7.90 -16.53 -6.79
C SER A 353 -7.67 -16.74 -8.28
N VAL A 354 -8.64 -17.30 -8.99
CA VAL A 354 -8.57 -17.50 -10.44
C VAL A 354 -8.41 -16.16 -11.15
N PRO A 355 -7.35 -15.96 -11.95
CA PRO A 355 -7.06 -14.67 -12.56
C PRO A 355 -7.96 -14.40 -13.78
N GLU A 356 -8.46 -13.18 -13.87
CA GLU A 356 -8.93 -12.60 -15.13
C GLU A 356 -7.70 -12.18 -15.94
N ARG A 357 -7.57 -12.71 -17.16
CA ARG A 357 -6.37 -12.47 -17.97
C ARG A 357 -6.47 -11.23 -18.85
N ASN A 358 -7.69 -10.72 -19.07
CA ASN A 358 -7.97 -9.56 -19.91
C ASN A 358 -7.85 -8.24 -19.15
N ALA A 359 -6.76 -8.07 -18.43
CA ALA A 359 -6.48 -6.83 -17.72
C ALA A 359 -4.99 -6.51 -17.70
N ILE A 360 -4.67 -5.23 -17.50
CA ILE A 360 -3.31 -4.74 -17.26
C ILE A 360 -3.32 -3.67 -16.18
N ARG A 361 -2.21 -3.57 -15.46
CA ARG A 361 -1.92 -2.44 -14.58
C ARG A 361 -0.87 -1.54 -15.21
N VAL A 362 -1.14 -0.25 -15.27
CA VAL A 362 -0.22 0.77 -15.75
C VAL A 362 0.16 1.74 -14.64
N THR A 363 1.40 2.22 -14.64
CA THR A 363 1.93 3.19 -13.67
C THR A 363 2.52 4.38 -14.42
N PRO A 364 1.70 5.34 -14.87
CA PRO A 364 2.14 6.40 -15.78
C PRO A 364 2.95 7.49 -15.10
N VAL A 365 2.82 7.68 -13.78
CA VAL A 365 3.41 8.80 -13.03
C VAL A 365 4.95 8.87 -13.08
N HIS A 366 5.61 7.78 -13.48
CA HIS A 366 7.07 7.74 -13.68
C HIS A 366 7.53 8.26 -15.05
N THR A 367 6.57 8.47 -15.95
CA THR A 367 6.84 8.93 -17.31
C THR A 367 6.87 10.45 -17.34
N ALA A 368 7.84 11.00 -18.05
CA ALA A 368 7.90 12.45 -18.28
C ALA A 368 6.63 12.89 -19.03
N GLU A 369 6.14 14.09 -18.73
CA GLU A 369 4.85 14.59 -19.18
C GLU A 369 4.71 14.59 -20.69
N GLU A 370 5.81 14.96 -21.39
CA GLU A 370 5.89 15.03 -22.85
C GLU A 370 5.74 13.64 -23.52
N ARG A 371 5.99 12.58 -22.75
CA ARG A 371 5.97 11.20 -23.26
C ARG A 371 4.73 10.40 -22.89
N LEU A 372 3.83 10.98 -22.09
CA LEU A 372 2.61 10.29 -21.68
C LEU A 372 1.72 9.99 -22.88
N ALA A 373 1.48 10.96 -23.74
CA ALA A 373 0.68 10.79 -24.96
C ALA A 373 1.31 9.77 -25.93
N GLU A 374 2.65 9.76 -26.05
CA GLU A 374 3.37 8.74 -26.82
C GLU A 374 3.12 7.33 -26.29
N GLY A 375 3.14 7.16 -24.96
CA GLY A 375 2.87 5.87 -24.34
C GLY A 375 1.46 5.38 -24.60
N VAL A 376 0.46 6.26 -24.53
CA VAL A 376 -0.94 5.95 -24.83
C VAL A 376 -1.09 5.56 -26.30
N ARG A 377 -0.49 6.29 -27.24
CA ARG A 377 -0.50 5.95 -28.67
C ARG A 377 0.09 4.56 -28.93
N ARG A 378 1.21 4.21 -28.25
CA ARG A 378 1.81 2.87 -28.36
C ARG A 378 0.91 1.76 -27.83
N LEU A 379 0.14 2.05 -26.76
CA LEU A 379 -0.86 1.13 -26.22
C LEU A 379 -2.01 0.94 -27.22
N GLU A 380 -2.52 2.03 -27.77
CA GLU A 380 -3.56 2.02 -28.81
C GLU A 380 -3.14 1.18 -30.02
N GLU A 381 -1.95 1.41 -30.56
CA GLU A 381 -1.38 0.64 -31.66
C GLU A 381 -1.23 -0.85 -31.34
N ALA A 382 -0.85 -1.18 -30.10
CA ALA A 382 -0.72 -2.57 -29.68
C ALA A 382 -2.07 -3.28 -29.58
N VAL A 383 -3.09 -2.61 -29.09
CA VAL A 383 -4.47 -3.12 -29.04
C VAL A 383 -5.05 -3.24 -30.44
N ALA A 384 -4.86 -2.22 -31.30
CA ALA A 384 -5.33 -2.22 -32.67
C ALA A 384 -4.72 -3.35 -33.51
N GLU A 385 -3.42 -3.64 -33.35
CA GLU A 385 -2.77 -4.76 -34.02
C GLU A 385 -3.40 -6.10 -33.66
N TRP A 386 -3.83 -6.27 -32.42
CA TRP A 386 -4.51 -7.49 -31.99
C TRP A 386 -5.93 -7.55 -32.55
N THR A 387 -6.74 -6.48 -32.42
CA THR A 387 -8.12 -6.42 -32.91
C THR A 387 -8.21 -6.56 -34.43
N GLY A 388 -7.23 -6.01 -35.17
CA GLY A 388 -7.14 -6.15 -36.62
C GLY A 388 -6.86 -7.59 -37.09
N ARG A 389 -6.15 -8.39 -36.30
CA ARG A 389 -5.88 -9.82 -36.60
C ARG A 389 -7.12 -10.68 -36.42
N TRP A 390 -8.07 -10.31 -35.56
CA TRP A 390 -9.25 -11.09 -35.23
C TRP A 390 -10.51 -10.59 -35.93
N ALA A 391 -10.44 -9.45 -36.65
CA ALA A 391 -11.57 -8.92 -37.43
C ALA A 391 -11.91 -9.77 -38.66
N TRP A 392 -11.15 -10.83 -38.97
CA TRP A 392 -11.30 -11.72 -40.12
C TRP A 392 -11.76 -13.14 -39.73
N ILE A 393 -12.05 -13.39 -38.46
CA ILE A 393 -12.64 -14.63 -37.95
C ILE A 393 -14.05 -14.35 -37.43
#